data_d08e5ef19dd5fc492db958dd784fdf7f
#
_entry.id   d08e5ef19dd5fc492db958dd784fdf7f
#
_cell.length_a   1.000
_cell.length_b   1.000
_cell.length_c   1.000
_cell.angle_alpha   90.00
_cell.angle_beta   90.00
_cell.angle_gamma   90.00
#
_symmetry.space_group_name_H-M   'P 1'
#
loop_
_entity.id
_entity.type
_entity.pdbx_description
1 polymer ?
#
loop_
_entity_poly.entity_id
_entity_poly.type
_entity_poly.pdbx_seq_one_letter_code
_entity_poly.pdbx_strand_id
1 'polypeptide(L)'
;LGDVYKRQEIIKESVKMVSKQSRSEIRRKKHARLRNRFAGTAERPRLAVFRSNNHMYAQIIDDTVGHTLVAASTVEKEVKAELANTDTVEAAAYVGTVIAKRAIEKGIKEVVFDRGGFIYQGKIQALADAAREAGLEF
;
A
#
# COMPACT_ATOMS: atom_id res chain seq x y z
N LEU A 1 -7.03 36.77 32.67
CA LEU A 1 -5.92 36.30 31.83
C LEU A 1 -5.99 34.77 31.60
N GLY A 2 -6.24 34.00 32.66
CA GLY A 2 -6.36 32.54 32.55
C GLY A 2 -7.49 32.09 31.66
N ASP A 3 -8.63 32.78 31.69
CA ASP A 3 -9.79 32.45 30.86
C ASP A 3 -9.54 32.75 29.38
N VAL A 4 -8.76 33.79 29.07
CA VAL A 4 -8.39 34.13 27.70
C VAL A 4 -7.49 33.03 27.11
N TYR A 5 -6.51 32.55 27.87
CA TYR A 5 -5.63 31.49 27.44
C TYR A 5 -6.39 30.16 27.22
N LYS A 6 -7.28 29.81 28.12
CA LYS A 6 -8.13 28.59 27.95
C LYS A 6 -9.00 28.67 26.72
N ARG A 7 -9.59 29.83 26.44
CA ARG A 7 -10.37 30.05 25.21
C ARG A 7 -9.52 29.87 23.95
N GLN A 8 -8.30 30.40 23.96
CA GLN A 8 -7.37 30.26 22.84
C GLN A 8 -6.97 28.82 22.62
N GLU A 9 -6.73 28.04 23.65
CA GLU A 9 -6.44 26.61 23.56
C GLU A 9 -7.62 25.83 23.01
N ILE A 10 -8.83 26.10 23.49
CA ILE A 10 -10.06 25.48 23.00
C ILE A 10 -10.28 25.79 21.51
N ILE A 11 -10.07 27.05 21.12
CA ILE A 11 -10.18 27.47 19.73
C ILE A 11 -9.14 26.76 18.86
N LYS A 12 -7.90 26.63 19.32
CA LYS A 12 -6.84 25.90 18.61
C LYS A 12 -7.19 24.43 18.44
N GLU A 13 -7.71 23.78 19.47
CA GLU A 13 -8.16 22.39 19.40
C GLU A 13 -9.35 22.23 18.47
N SER A 14 -10.33 23.14 18.55
CA SER A 14 -11.48 23.13 17.63
C SER A 14 -11.06 23.32 16.18
N VAL A 15 -10.12 24.24 15.91
CA VAL A 15 -9.55 24.44 14.58
C VAL A 15 -8.81 23.19 14.12
N LYS A 16 -8.05 22.54 15.01
CA LYS A 16 -7.41 21.26 14.72
C LYS A 16 -8.41 20.17 14.39
N MET A 17 -9.53 20.09 15.12
CA MET A 17 -10.58 19.10 14.91
C MET A 17 -11.33 19.30 13.59
N VAL A 18 -11.55 20.54 13.18
CA VAL A 18 -12.22 20.87 11.90
C VAL A 18 -11.24 21.09 10.77
N SER A 19 -9.93 21.15 11.05
CA SER A 19 -8.95 21.25 9.99
C SER A 19 -8.91 19.97 9.18
N LYS A 20 -8.62 20.14 7.89
CA LYS A 20 -8.53 19.00 6.97
C LYS A 20 -7.42 18.04 7.43
N GLN A 21 -7.76 16.79 7.61
CA GLN A 21 -6.78 15.74 7.93
C GLN A 21 -5.77 15.59 6.80
N SER A 22 -4.54 15.24 7.13
CA SER A 22 -3.53 14.94 6.12
C SER A 22 -3.93 13.70 5.33
N ARG A 23 -3.39 13.57 4.11
CA ARG A 23 -3.62 12.41 3.26
C ARG A 23 -3.16 11.12 3.93
N SER A 24 -2.04 11.19 4.67
CA SER A 24 -1.51 10.04 5.41
C SER A 24 -2.44 9.58 6.54
N GLU A 25 -3.05 10.50 7.27
CA GLU A 25 -4.00 10.18 8.33
C GLU A 25 -5.27 9.54 7.78
N ILE A 26 -5.81 10.07 6.69
CA ILE A 26 -7.00 9.53 6.02
C ILE A 26 -6.70 8.11 5.51
N ARG A 27 -5.54 7.91 4.89
CA ARG A 27 -5.10 6.61 4.39
C ARG A 27 -4.99 5.59 5.53
N ARG A 28 -4.38 5.97 6.65
CA ARG A 28 -4.24 5.08 7.82
C ARG A 28 -5.59 4.63 8.37
N LYS A 29 -6.56 5.53 8.44
CA LYS A 29 -7.92 5.20 8.88
C LYS A 29 -8.61 4.22 7.94
N LYS A 30 -8.50 4.44 6.64
CA LYS A 30 -9.05 3.54 5.62
C LYS A 30 -8.38 2.17 5.69
N HIS A 31 -7.07 2.13 5.85
CA HIS A 31 -6.31 0.89 5.96
C HIS A 31 -6.72 0.10 7.21
N ALA A 32 -6.88 0.77 8.35
CA ALA A 32 -7.34 0.13 9.58
C ALA A 32 -8.72 -0.51 9.42
N ARG A 33 -9.65 0.16 8.74
CA ARG A 33 -10.98 -0.41 8.44
C ARG A 33 -10.89 -1.65 7.55
N LEU A 34 -10.06 -1.60 6.52
CA LEU A 34 -9.87 -2.72 5.60
C LEU A 34 -9.25 -3.92 6.31
N ARG A 35 -8.27 -3.69 7.19
CA ARG A 35 -7.57 -4.73 7.92
C ARG A 35 -8.47 -5.52 8.88
N ASN A 36 -9.59 -4.93 9.31
CA ASN A 36 -10.59 -5.64 10.12
C ASN A 36 -11.37 -6.69 9.32
N ARG A 37 -11.33 -6.63 7.99
CA ARG A 37 -12.11 -7.50 7.10
C ARG A 37 -11.32 -8.69 6.57
N PHE A 38 -10.00 -8.61 6.55
CA PHE A 38 -9.16 -9.69 6.00
C PHE A 38 -7.79 -9.73 6.66
N ALA A 39 -7.19 -10.90 6.59
CA ALA A 39 -5.80 -11.13 6.97
C ALA A 39 -5.19 -12.15 6.01
N GLY A 40 -3.88 -12.08 5.80
CA GLY A 40 -3.17 -13.07 4.99
C GLY A 40 -2.90 -14.34 5.75
N THR A 41 -2.98 -15.48 5.08
CA THR A 41 -2.64 -16.80 5.61
C THR A 41 -1.52 -17.42 4.79
N ALA A 42 -1.00 -18.58 5.21
CA ALA A 42 0.03 -19.30 4.45
C ALA A 42 -0.49 -19.74 3.07
N GLU A 43 -1.75 -20.12 2.98
CA GLU A 43 -2.38 -20.57 1.73
C GLU A 43 -2.77 -19.39 0.83
N ARG A 44 -3.22 -18.29 1.45
CA ARG A 44 -3.66 -17.09 0.75
C ARG A 44 -3.06 -15.85 1.43
N PRO A 45 -1.76 -15.59 1.20
CA PRO A 45 -1.10 -14.45 1.84
C PRO A 45 -1.62 -13.11 1.34
N ARG A 46 -1.32 -12.07 2.08
CA ARG A 46 -1.77 -10.71 1.79
C ARG A 46 -0.77 -9.99 0.88
N LEU A 47 -1.23 -9.54 -0.27
CA LEU A 47 -0.46 -8.66 -1.15
C LEU A 47 -0.69 -7.21 -0.70
N ALA A 48 0.27 -6.66 0.03
CA ALA A 48 0.22 -5.29 0.53
C ALA A 48 0.97 -4.36 -0.41
N VAL A 49 0.36 -3.21 -0.72
CA VAL A 49 0.97 -2.19 -1.56
C VAL A 49 1.15 -0.90 -0.76
N PHE A 50 2.20 -0.19 -1.06
CA PHE A 50 2.48 1.13 -0.50
C PHE A 50 3.02 2.05 -1.58
N ARG A 51 2.53 3.28 -1.59
CA ARG A 51 2.97 4.31 -2.53
C ARG A 51 3.58 5.49 -1.77
N SER A 52 4.81 5.85 -2.12
CA SER A 52 5.41 7.12 -1.73
C SER A 52 5.39 8.08 -2.92
N ASN A 53 5.90 9.30 -2.73
CA ASN A 53 5.93 10.29 -3.81
C ASN A 53 6.73 9.84 -5.03
N ASN A 54 7.79 9.05 -4.81
CA ASN A 54 8.73 8.69 -5.87
C ASN A 54 8.77 7.19 -6.18
N HIS A 55 8.19 6.35 -5.33
CA HIS A 55 8.34 4.90 -5.43
C HIS A 55 7.07 4.13 -5.15
N MET A 56 7.01 2.92 -5.67
CA MET A 56 5.99 1.92 -5.38
C MET A 56 6.62 0.71 -4.69
N TYR A 57 5.90 0.14 -3.74
CA TYR A 57 6.33 -1.03 -2.96
C TYR A 57 5.21 -2.06 -2.96
N ALA A 58 5.58 -3.33 -3.07
CA ALA A 58 4.65 -4.44 -2.94
C ALA A 58 5.30 -5.54 -2.10
N GLN A 59 4.52 -6.13 -1.20
CA GLN A 59 4.95 -7.24 -0.35
C GLN A 59 3.85 -8.27 -0.28
N ILE A 60 4.23 -9.55 -0.26
CA ILE A 60 3.32 -10.65 0.02
C ILE A 60 3.65 -11.16 1.41
N ILE A 61 2.70 -11.06 2.33
CA ILE A 61 2.90 -11.27 3.76
C ILE A 61 1.98 -12.37 4.27
N ASP A 62 2.56 -13.31 5.03
CA ASP A 62 1.80 -14.27 5.83
C ASP A 62 1.57 -13.66 7.22
N ASP A 63 0.35 -13.20 7.47
CA ASP A 63 -0.01 -12.53 8.74
C ASP A 63 -0.06 -13.49 9.93
N THR A 64 -0.14 -14.80 9.70
CA THR A 64 -0.17 -15.79 10.80
C THR A 64 1.15 -15.85 11.55
N VAL A 65 2.26 -15.59 10.84
CA VAL A 65 3.62 -15.58 11.43
C VAL A 65 4.28 -14.21 11.32
N GLY A 66 3.61 -13.22 10.70
CA GLY A 66 4.14 -11.87 10.50
C GLY A 66 5.39 -11.83 9.62
N HIS A 67 5.48 -12.70 8.63
CA HIS A 67 6.64 -12.84 7.77
C HIS A 67 6.35 -12.43 6.33
N THR A 68 7.24 -11.60 5.75
CA THR A 68 7.19 -11.24 4.34
C THR A 68 7.77 -12.36 3.49
N LEU A 69 6.95 -12.95 2.64
CA LEU A 69 7.34 -14.07 1.78
C LEU A 69 8.05 -13.59 0.51
N VAL A 70 7.52 -12.53 -0.11
CA VAL A 70 8.01 -11.96 -1.36
C VAL A 70 7.91 -10.44 -1.28
N ALA A 71 8.86 -9.74 -1.84
CA ALA A 71 8.83 -8.27 -1.93
C ALA A 71 9.34 -7.79 -3.30
N ALA A 72 8.83 -6.65 -3.74
CA ALA A 72 9.30 -5.95 -4.92
C ALA A 72 9.08 -4.45 -4.75
N SER A 73 9.97 -3.65 -5.29
CA SER A 73 9.83 -2.19 -5.23
C SER A 73 10.59 -1.51 -6.36
N THR A 74 10.23 -0.27 -6.64
CA THR A 74 10.94 0.56 -7.62
C THR A 74 12.30 1.05 -7.09
N VAL A 75 12.59 0.88 -5.79
CA VAL A 75 13.87 1.21 -5.16
C VAL A 75 14.97 0.21 -5.56
N GLU A 76 14.61 -1.03 -5.90
CA GLU A 76 15.56 -2.07 -6.29
C GLU A 76 16.33 -1.66 -7.55
N LYS A 77 17.65 -1.90 -7.57
CA LYS A 77 18.50 -1.55 -8.69
C LYS A 77 18.07 -2.20 -10.00
N GLU A 78 17.68 -3.45 -9.97
CA GLU A 78 17.21 -4.20 -11.13
C GLU A 78 15.94 -3.60 -11.72
N VAL A 79 15.02 -3.19 -10.86
CA VAL A 79 13.76 -2.57 -11.28
C VAL A 79 14.01 -1.16 -11.81
N LYS A 80 14.85 -0.38 -11.16
CA LYS A 80 15.21 0.97 -11.62
C LYS A 80 15.88 0.96 -13.00
N ALA A 81 16.70 -0.04 -13.28
CA ALA A 81 17.40 -0.15 -14.54
C ALA A 81 16.45 -0.32 -15.73
N GLU A 82 15.29 -0.94 -15.51
CA GLU A 82 14.28 -1.16 -16.54
C GLU A 82 13.29 0.01 -16.69
N LEU A 83 13.31 0.97 -15.76
CA LEU A 83 12.35 2.06 -15.71
C LEU A 83 13.00 3.42 -15.99
N ALA A 84 12.37 4.22 -16.84
CA ALA A 84 12.77 5.61 -17.06
C ALA A 84 12.46 6.46 -15.83
N ASN A 85 11.29 6.26 -15.21
CA ASN A 85 10.82 6.97 -14.01
C ASN A 85 10.22 5.96 -13.04
N THR A 86 10.35 6.23 -11.73
CA THR A 86 9.84 5.36 -10.67
C THR A 86 8.49 5.80 -10.10
N ASP A 87 8.01 6.98 -10.46
CA ASP A 87 6.78 7.59 -9.96
C ASP A 87 5.62 7.55 -10.96
N THR A 88 5.68 6.64 -11.94
CA THR A 88 4.69 6.54 -13.01
C THR A 88 3.77 5.32 -12.86
N VAL A 89 2.68 5.33 -13.63
CA VAL A 89 1.75 4.18 -13.73
C VAL A 89 2.46 2.95 -14.31
N GLU A 90 3.34 3.16 -15.31
CA GLU A 90 4.14 2.09 -15.90
C GLU A 90 5.08 1.45 -14.87
N ALA A 91 5.66 2.25 -13.99
CA ALA A 91 6.51 1.76 -12.90
C ALA A 91 5.70 0.88 -11.93
N ALA A 92 4.49 1.29 -11.58
CA ALA A 92 3.59 0.51 -10.74
C ALA A 92 3.21 -0.82 -11.39
N ALA A 93 2.89 -0.80 -12.68
CA ALA A 93 2.59 -2.01 -13.46
C ALA A 93 3.78 -2.96 -13.49
N TYR A 94 4.97 -2.43 -13.66
CA TYR A 94 6.21 -3.22 -13.66
C TYR A 94 6.43 -3.91 -12.30
N VAL A 95 6.23 -3.20 -11.19
CA VAL A 95 6.32 -3.78 -9.84
C VAL A 95 5.29 -4.89 -9.67
N GLY A 96 4.06 -4.70 -10.15
CA GLY A 96 3.02 -5.73 -10.12
C GLY A 96 3.44 -6.99 -10.87
N THR A 97 4.02 -6.86 -12.02
CA THR A 97 4.55 -7.98 -12.81
C THR A 97 5.68 -8.70 -12.09
N VAL A 98 6.62 -7.95 -11.51
CA VAL A 98 7.78 -8.51 -10.80
C VAL A 98 7.33 -9.26 -9.54
N ILE A 99 6.43 -8.68 -8.74
CA ILE A 99 5.95 -9.34 -7.51
C ILE A 99 5.20 -10.63 -7.85
N ALA A 100 4.39 -10.61 -8.91
CA ALA A 100 3.66 -11.80 -9.36
C ALA A 100 4.58 -12.91 -9.82
N LYS A 101 5.59 -12.60 -10.61
CA LYS A 101 6.58 -13.59 -11.07
C LYS A 101 7.33 -14.21 -9.90
N ARG A 102 7.78 -13.38 -8.95
CA ARG A 102 8.49 -13.85 -7.75
C ARG A 102 7.60 -14.72 -6.87
N ALA A 103 6.32 -14.39 -6.77
CA ALA A 103 5.34 -15.17 -6.01
C ALA A 103 5.12 -16.54 -6.64
N ILE A 104 4.93 -16.60 -7.95
CA ILE A 104 4.72 -17.84 -8.68
C ILE A 104 5.93 -18.75 -8.57
N GLU A 105 7.14 -18.22 -8.64
CA GLU A 105 8.38 -18.97 -8.43
C GLU A 105 8.43 -19.64 -7.04
N LYS A 106 7.80 -19.05 -6.04
CA LYS A 106 7.68 -19.61 -4.69
C LYS A 106 6.42 -20.47 -4.50
N GLY A 107 5.64 -20.68 -5.55
CA GLY A 107 4.42 -21.49 -5.49
C GLY A 107 3.20 -20.75 -4.94
N ILE A 108 3.24 -19.43 -4.82
CA ILE A 108 2.11 -18.62 -4.37
C ILE A 108 1.31 -18.19 -5.58
N LYS A 109 0.04 -18.58 -5.65
CA LYS A 109 -0.87 -18.23 -6.76
C LYS A 109 -2.03 -17.36 -6.32
N GLU A 110 -2.57 -17.61 -5.14
CA GLU A 110 -3.70 -16.87 -4.58
C GLU A 110 -3.23 -15.91 -3.51
N VAL A 111 -3.72 -14.68 -3.57
CA VAL A 111 -3.41 -13.65 -2.57
C VAL A 111 -4.68 -12.86 -2.23
N VAL A 112 -4.69 -12.22 -1.06
CA VAL A 112 -5.69 -11.22 -0.70
C VAL A 112 -5.09 -9.86 -0.96
N PHE A 113 -5.75 -9.05 -1.79
CA PHE A 113 -5.23 -7.73 -2.14
C PHE A 113 -5.53 -6.71 -1.04
N ASP A 114 -4.46 -6.10 -0.51
CA ASP A 114 -4.54 -5.01 0.46
C ASP A 114 -4.03 -3.73 -0.22
N ARG A 115 -4.96 -2.84 -0.55
CA ARG A 115 -4.62 -1.56 -1.20
C ARG A 115 -3.99 -0.53 -0.25
N GLY A 116 -3.75 -0.89 1.02
CA GLY A 116 -3.06 -0.04 2.00
C GLY A 116 -3.79 1.25 2.36
N GLY A 117 -5.12 1.31 2.18
CA GLY A 117 -5.92 2.51 2.38
C GLY A 117 -5.88 3.51 1.23
N PHE A 118 -5.14 3.22 0.17
CA PHE A 118 -5.15 4.02 -1.06
C PHE A 118 -6.43 3.79 -1.86
N ILE A 119 -6.80 4.75 -2.70
CA ILE A 119 -7.92 4.60 -3.63
C ILE A 119 -7.52 3.61 -4.73
N TYR A 120 -8.43 2.70 -5.10
CA TYR A 120 -8.19 1.72 -6.16
C TYR A 120 -8.33 2.37 -7.53
N GLN A 121 -7.31 3.15 -7.89
CA GLN A 121 -7.20 3.77 -9.21
C GLN A 121 -5.75 4.18 -9.49
N GLY A 122 -5.45 4.49 -10.74
CA GLY A 122 -4.12 4.94 -11.16
C GLY A 122 -3.05 3.90 -10.90
N LYS A 123 -2.02 4.27 -10.14
CA LYS A 123 -0.86 3.40 -9.85
C LYS A 123 -1.25 2.12 -9.11
N ILE A 124 -2.14 2.21 -8.13
CA ILE A 124 -2.57 1.04 -7.34
C ILE A 124 -3.32 0.05 -8.23
N GLN A 125 -4.23 0.54 -9.07
CA GLN A 125 -4.96 -0.27 -10.03
C GLN A 125 -4.02 -0.89 -11.06
N ALA A 126 -3.07 -0.13 -11.60
CA ALA A 126 -2.10 -0.62 -12.57
C ALA A 126 -1.25 -1.76 -12.01
N LEU A 127 -0.80 -1.65 -10.76
CA LEU A 127 -0.05 -2.70 -10.09
C LEU A 127 -0.91 -3.97 -9.93
N ALA A 128 -2.15 -3.83 -9.47
CA ALA A 128 -3.06 -4.94 -9.29
C ALA A 128 -3.38 -5.65 -10.61
N ASP A 129 -3.69 -4.88 -11.65
CA ASP A 129 -4.00 -5.43 -12.98
C ASP A 129 -2.80 -6.17 -13.58
N ALA A 130 -1.61 -5.61 -13.46
CA ALA A 130 -0.38 -6.25 -13.94
C ALA A 130 -0.07 -7.54 -13.17
N ALA A 131 -0.30 -7.57 -11.87
CA ALA A 131 -0.13 -8.77 -11.06
C ALA A 131 -1.12 -9.88 -11.47
N ARG A 132 -2.36 -9.51 -11.75
CA ARG A 132 -3.37 -10.48 -12.26
C ARG A 132 -3.00 -11.03 -13.63
N GLU A 133 -2.55 -10.18 -14.54
CA GLU A 133 -2.08 -10.59 -15.87
C GLU A 133 -0.88 -11.53 -15.80
N ALA A 134 -0.01 -11.35 -14.82
CA ALA A 134 1.17 -12.19 -14.61
C ALA A 134 0.85 -13.52 -13.92
N GLY A 135 -0.39 -13.74 -13.48
CA GLY A 135 -0.85 -15.03 -12.99
C GLY A 135 -1.33 -15.11 -11.55
N LEU A 136 -1.30 -14.01 -10.80
CA LEU A 136 -1.86 -13.98 -9.44
C LEU A 136 -3.38 -13.94 -9.48
N GLU A 137 -4.01 -14.66 -8.55
CA GLU A 137 -5.46 -14.70 -8.38
C GLU A 137 -5.88 -13.90 -7.13
N PHE A 138 -6.71 -12.92 -7.33
CA PHE A 138 -7.31 -12.15 -6.25
C PHE A 138 -8.47 -11.27 -6.74
#